data_92659122b2fa72c219fa6d26546265b3
#
_entry.id   92659122b2fa72c219fa6d26546265b3
#
_cell.length_a   1.000
_cell.length_b   1.000
_cell.length_c   1.000
_cell.angle_alpha   90.00
_cell.angle_beta   90.00
_cell.angle_gamma   90.00
#
_symmetry.space_group_name_H-M   'P 1'
#
loop_
_entity.id
_entity.type
_entity.pdbx_description
1 polymer ?
#
loop_
_entity_poly.entity_id
_entity_poly.type
_entity_poly.pdbx_seq_one_letter_code
_entity_poly.pdbx_strand_id
1 'polypeptide(L)'
;MTLVDLRWQPPGNVARAERCNTVRSVIEAVLFDFGGVITTSPFDNFALLEQRRSVPADTIRKINSTNPDSNAWAQYERNDVDVAGFCELFEAEAMALGYEIPGQEVLDCLKTEIRPFMIDAVRKIRTSFRTAMLTNNFSAGDDPGSGSHGDAKALFEVIIESSKAGVRKPTPRFYELACEALEVAPSACVFLDDLGINLKPARAMGMTTIKVVDPHVALAELSQVLGMDF
;
A
#
# COMPACT_ATOMS: atom_id res chain seq x y z
N MET A 1 -28.53 79.27 2.17
CA MET A 1 -28.82 77.83 2.26
C MET A 1 -27.73 77.09 1.52
N THR A 2 -26.77 76.57 2.28
CA THR A 2 -25.53 75.99 1.76
C THR A 2 -25.68 74.47 1.74
N LEU A 3 -25.55 73.87 0.59
CA LEU A 3 -25.58 72.42 0.35
C LEU A 3 -24.32 71.78 0.92
N VAL A 4 -24.44 70.87 1.87
CA VAL A 4 -23.35 70.03 2.43
C VAL A 4 -23.20 68.79 1.58
N ASP A 5 -22.03 68.67 0.96
CA ASP A 5 -21.60 67.56 0.10
C ASP A 5 -21.13 66.39 0.97
N LEU A 6 -22.01 65.37 1.11
CA LEU A 6 -21.69 64.13 1.82
C LEU A 6 -21.04 63.12 0.88
N ARG A 7 -19.70 63.13 0.80
CA ARG A 7 -18.93 62.08 0.12
C ARG A 7 -18.93 60.81 0.98
N TRP A 8 -19.55 59.81 0.47
CA TRP A 8 -19.45 58.43 0.96
C TRP A 8 -18.02 57.91 0.81
N GLN A 9 -17.39 57.45 1.93
CA GLN A 9 -16.10 56.73 1.92
C GLN A 9 -16.39 55.23 2.17
N PRO A 10 -15.88 54.31 1.32
CA PRO A 10 -16.03 52.87 1.57
C PRO A 10 -15.18 52.45 2.79
N PRO A 11 -15.63 51.47 3.60
CA PRO A 11 -14.87 50.99 4.73
C PRO A 11 -13.59 50.32 4.27
N GLY A 12 -12.50 50.67 4.92
CA GLY A 12 -11.14 50.15 4.63
C GLY A 12 -11.10 48.62 4.62
N ASN A 13 -10.49 48.14 3.59
CA ASN A 13 -10.21 46.70 3.36
C ASN A 13 -9.25 46.21 4.45
N VAL A 14 -9.76 45.72 5.58
CA VAL A 14 -8.98 44.99 6.56
C VAL A 14 -8.71 43.61 5.96
N ALA A 15 -7.58 43.50 5.26
CA ALA A 15 -7.07 42.22 4.83
C ALA A 15 -6.86 41.33 6.07
N ARG A 16 -7.85 40.52 6.34
CA ARG A 16 -7.75 39.41 7.29
C ARG A 16 -6.78 38.40 6.68
N ALA A 17 -5.51 38.54 7.05
CA ALA A 17 -4.52 37.53 6.80
C ALA A 17 -5.00 36.26 7.53
N GLU A 18 -5.73 35.41 6.84
CA GLU A 18 -5.94 34.04 7.24
C GLU A 18 -4.55 33.39 7.24
N ARG A 19 -3.94 33.35 8.42
CA ARG A 19 -2.82 32.46 8.67
C ARG A 19 -3.39 31.05 8.46
N CYS A 20 -3.12 30.48 7.30
CA CYS A 20 -3.25 29.04 7.07
C CYS A 20 -2.29 28.38 8.07
N ASN A 21 -2.79 28.15 9.27
CA ASN A 21 -2.12 27.35 10.28
C ASN A 21 -2.28 25.91 9.80
N THR A 22 -1.41 25.47 8.89
CA THR A 22 -1.22 24.05 8.61
C THR A 22 -0.70 23.43 9.90
N VAL A 23 -1.63 23.00 10.75
CA VAL A 23 -1.35 22.10 11.84
C VAL A 23 -0.79 20.85 11.14
N ARG A 24 0.53 20.70 11.11
CA ARG A 24 1.13 19.41 10.74
C ARG A 24 0.53 18.41 11.72
N SER A 25 -0.32 17.51 11.22
CA SER A 25 -0.81 16.41 12.04
C SER A 25 0.43 15.66 12.55
N VAL A 26 0.47 15.48 13.87
CA VAL A 26 1.52 14.68 14.49
C VAL A 26 1.32 13.25 13.99
N ILE A 27 2.35 12.63 13.43
CA ILE A 27 2.28 11.21 13.05
C ILE A 27 2.23 10.37 14.32
N GLU A 28 1.29 9.45 14.37
CA GLU A 28 1.07 8.51 15.49
C GLU A 28 1.28 7.06 15.06
N ALA A 29 1.09 6.76 13.77
CA ALA A 29 1.18 5.40 13.25
C ALA A 29 1.93 5.32 11.92
N VAL A 30 2.63 4.19 11.72
CA VAL A 30 3.30 3.82 10.48
C VAL A 30 2.70 2.52 9.96
N LEU A 31 2.16 2.59 8.75
CA LEU A 31 1.54 1.49 8.05
C LEU A 31 2.44 1.02 6.91
N PHE A 32 2.62 -0.28 6.79
CA PHE A 32 3.51 -0.88 5.79
C PHE A 32 2.75 -1.87 4.92
N ASP A 33 2.97 -1.83 3.61
CA ASP A 33 2.77 -3.03 2.81
C ASP A 33 3.82 -4.09 3.16
N PHE A 34 3.54 -5.33 2.80
CA PHE A 34 4.45 -6.45 3.05
C PHE A 34 5.30 -6.76 1.81
N GLY A 35 4.65 -7.14 0.70
CA GLY A 35 5.32 -7.47 -0.55
C GLY A 35 5.96 -6.24 -1.20
N GLY A 36 7.22 -6.32 -1.62
CA GLY A 36 7.91 -5.17 -2.22
C GLY A 36 8.37 -4.10 -1.23
N VAL A 37 7.88 -4.11 0.02
CA VAL A 37 8.28 -3.19 1.10
C VAL A 37 9.10 -3.92 2.15
N ILE A 38 8.47 -4.78 2.94
CA ILE A 38 9.18 -5.59 3.96
C ILE A 38 9.96 -6.72 3.32
N THR A 39 9.45 -7.28 2.23
CA THR A 39 10.14 -8.30 1.44
C THR A 39 10.62 -7.74 0.10
N THR A 40 11.40 -8.55 -0.64
CA THR A 40 11.71 -8.29 -2.05
C THR A 40 10.40 -8.25 -2.86
N SER A 41 10.46 -7.60 -4.03
CA SER A 41 9.27 -7.49 -4.89
C SER A 41 9.08 -8.75 -5.72
N PRO A 42 7.86 -9.30 -5.85
CA PRO A 42 7.58 -10.39 -6.77
C PRO A 42 7.72 -9.99 -8.25
N PHE A 43 7.76 -8.70 -8.56
CA PHE A 43 7.87 -8.21 -9.95
C PHE A 43 9.17 -8.62 -10.62
N ASP A 44 10.28 -8.73 -9.86
CA ASP A 44 11.55 -9.22 -10.40
C ASP A 44 11.44 -10.68 -10.86
N ASN A 45 10.73 -11.50 -10.07
CA ASN A 45 10.46 -12.90 -10.41
C ASN A 45 9.51 -13.02 -11.61
N PHE A 46 8.50 -12.14 -11.73
CA PHE A 46 7.63 -12.07 -12.90
C PHE A 46 8.42 -11.77 -14.17
N ALA A 47 9.34 -10.80 -14.13
CA ALA A 47 10.18 -10.48 -15.28
C ALA A 47 11.05 -11.69 -15.73
N LEU A 48 11.60 -12.46 -14.78
CA LEU A 48 12.33 -13.69 -15.07
C LEU A 48 11.42 -14.78 -15.65
N LEU A 49 10.20 -14.92 -15.17
CA LEU A 49 9.20 -15.86 -15.70
C LEU A 49 8.83 -15.49 -17.13
N GLU A 50 8.56 -14.21 -17.40
CA GLU A 50 8.23 -13.69 -18.72
C GLU A 50 9.36 -13.98 -19.73
N GLN A 51 10.61 -13.78 -19.35
CA GLN A 51 11.77 -14.13 -20.18
C GLN A 51 11.83 -15.64 -20.47
N ARG A 52 11.66 -16.50 -19.45
CA ARG A 52 11.66 -17.97 -19.61
C ARG A 52 10.54 -18.45 -20.53
N ARG A 53 9.37 -17.82 -20.47
CA ARG A 53 8.20 -18.14 -21.28
C ARG A 53 8.21 -17.47 -22.65
N SER A 54 9.21 -16.61 -22.94
CA SER A 54 9.32 -15.85 -24.20
C SER A 54 8.07 -15.01 -24.47
N VAL A 55 7.46 -14.47 -23.41
CA VAL A 55 6.36 -13.49 -23.50
C VAL A 55 6.91 -12.07 -23.33
N PRO A 56 6.25 -11.04 -23.89
CA PRO A 56 6.69 -9.66 -23.73
C PRO A 56 6.79 -9.24 -22.26
N ALA A 57 7.73 -8.34 -21.97
CA ALA A 57 7.84 -7.74 -20.63
C ALA A 57 6.52 -7.09 -20.19
N ASP A 58 6.26 -7.12 -18.91
CA ASP A 58 5.02 -6.61 -18.28
C ASP A 58 3.72 -7.34 -18.71
N THR A 59 3.80 -8.51 -19.35
CA THR A 59 2.62 -9.31 -19.73
C THR A 59 1.81 -9.73 -18.49
N ILE A 60 2.47 -10.29 -17.47
CA ILE A 60 1.81 -10.69 -16.21
C ILE A 60 1.18 -9.47 -15.53
N ARG A 61 1.90 -8.35 -15.50
CA ARG A 61 1.37 -7.09 -14.96
C ARG A 61 0.13 -6.61 -15.72
N LYS A 62 0.15 -6.73 -17.04
CA LYS A 62 -0.99 -6.37 -17.90
C LYS A 62 -2.21 -7.26 -17.61
N ILE A 63 -2.03 -8.56 -17.47
CA ILE A 63 -3.08 -9.50 -17.08
C ILE A 63 -3.68 -9.05 -15.74
N ASN A 64 -2.84 -8.86 -14.72
CA ASN A 64 -3.24 -8.50 -13.36
C ASN A 64 -3.90 -7.10 -13.25
N SER A 65 -3.65 -6.20 -14.21
CA SER A 65 -4.27 -4.88 -14.27
C SER A 65 -5.56 -4.83 -15.08
N THR A 66 -5.88 -5.90 -15.82
CA THR A 66 -7.12 -6.02 -16.58
C THR A 66 -8.24 -6.46 -15.64
N ASN A 67 -9.39 -5.76 -15.66
CA ASN A 67 -10.52 -6.03 -14.76
C ASN A 67 -10.11 -6.14 -13.28
N PRO A 68 -9.46 -5.12 -12.69
CA PRO A 68 -8.74 -5.23 -11.41
C PRO A 68 -9.63 -5.61 -10.22
N ASP A 69 -10.95 -5.49 -10.34
CA ASP A 69 -11.91 -5.83 -9.29
C ASP A 69 -12.46 -7.26 -9.39
N SER A 70 -12.29 -7.92 -10.55
CA SER A 70 -12.90 -9.22 -10.83
C SER A 70 -11.98 -10.26 -11.48
N ASN A 71 -10.72 -9.92 -11.75
CA ASN A 71 -9.74 -10.84 -12.32
C ASN A 71 -9.32 -11.95 -11.33
N ALA A 72 -8.53 -12.91 -11.80
CA ALA A 72 -8.03 -14.02 -11.00
C ALA A 72 -7.37 -13.57 -9.69
N TRP A 73 -6.52 -12.53 -9.76
CA TRP A 73 -5.86 -11.97 -8.58
C TRP A 73 -6.83 -11.38 -7.58
N ALA A 74 -7.79 -10.57 -8.05
CA ALA A 74 -8.78 -9.94 -7.18
C ALA A 74 -9.60 -10.98 -6.41
N GLN A 75 -10.02 -12.05 -7.08
CA GLN A 75 -10.77 -13.13 -6.48
C GLN A 75 -9.91 -13.91 -5.47
N TYR A 76 -8.67 -14.22 -5.84
CA TYR A 76 -7.75 -14.96 -4.99
C TYR A 76 -7.37 -14.19 -3.72
N GLU A 77 -7.04 -12.89 -3.84
CA GLU A 77 -6.72 -12.03 -2.70
C GLU A 77 -7.90 -11.76 -1.76
N ARG A 78 -9.14 -11.94 -2.21
CA ARG A 78 -10.33 -11.91 -1.34
C ARG A 78 -10.73 -13.27 -0.78
N ASN A 79 -10.00 -14.33 -1.18
CA ASN A 79 -10.31 -15.72 -0.85
C ASN A 79 -11.64 -16.20 -1.46
N ASP A 80 -12.05 -15.62 -2.60
CA ASP A 80 -13.22 -16.04 -3.35
C ASP A 80 -12.96 -17.36 -4.11
N VAL A 81 -11.69 -17.65 -4.43
CA VAL A 81 -11.21 -18.87 -5.07
C VAL A 81 -9.98 -19.40 -4.36
N ASP A 82 -9.74 -20.71 -4.45
CA ASP A 82 -8.52 -21.38 -3.98
C ASP A 82 -7.39 -21.33 -5.03
N VAL A 83 -6.27 -22.00 -4.75
CA VAL A 83 -5.10 -22.09 -5.65
C VAL A 83 -5.48 -22.66 -7.01
N ALA A 84 -6.29 -23.71 -7.06
CA ALA A 84 -6.71 -24.36 -8.31
C ALA A 84 -7.59 -23.40 -9.13
N GLY A 85 -8.57 -22.77 -8.48
CA GLY A 85 -9.43 -21.76 -9.12
C GLY A 85 -8.66 -20.55 -9.62
N PHE A 86 -7.66 -20.07 -8.87
CA PHE A 86 -6.77 -19.01 -9.35
C PHE A 86 -6.03 -19.43 -10.62
N CYS A 87 -5.42 -20.63 -10.63
CA CYS A 87 -4.67 -21.12 -11.80
C CYS A 87 -5.57 -21.20 -13.03
N GLU A 88 -6.76 -21.78 -12.91
CA GLU A 88 -7.72 -21.87 -14.01
C GLU A 88 -8.11 -20.49 -14.57
N LEU A 89 -8.44 -19.55 -13.70
CA LEU A 89 -8.84 -18.20 -14.09
C LEU A 89 -7.68 -17.42 -14.72
N PHE A 90 -6.49 -17.46 -14.11
CA PHE A 90 -5.32 -16.76 -14.62
C PHE A 90 -4.87 -17.28 -15.98
N GLU A 91 -4.86 -18.61 -16.16
CA GLU A 91 -4.53 -19.24 -17.44
C GLU A 91 -5.53 -18.88 -18.54
N ALA A 92 -6.82 -18.78 -18.21
CA ALA A 92 -7.85 -18.31 -19.14
C ALA A 92 -7.65 -16.83 -19.52
N GLU A 93 -7.29 -15.97 -18.56
CA GLU A 93 -6.99 -14.56 -18.79
C GLU A 93 -5.72 -14.39 -19.65
N ALA A 94 -4.66 -15.17 -19.40
CA ALA A 94 -3.44 -15.19 -20.17
C ALA A 94 -3.71 -15.66 -21.63
N MET A 95 -4.49 -16.73 -21.78
CA MET A 95 -4.87 -17.29 -23.08
C MET A 95 -5.71 -16.29 -23.89
N ALA A 96 -6.59 -15.53 -23.26
CA ALA A 96 -7.38 -14.47 -23.91
C ALA A 96 -6.48 -13.37 -24.52
N LEU A 97 -5.26 -13.20 -24.02
CA LEU A 97 -4.24 -12.30 -24.57
C LEU A 97 -3.26 -13.02 -25.53
N GLY A 98 -3.44 -14.32 -25.77
CA GLY A 98 -2.62 -15.14 -26.66
C GLY A 98 -1.35 -15.71 -26.02
N TYR A 99 -1.29 -15.81 -24.69
CA TYR A 99 -0.12 -16.32 -23.96
C TYR A 99 -0.45 -17.57 -23.14
N GLU A 100 0.48 -18.53 -23.15
CA GLU A 100 0.42 -19.72 -22.29
C GLU A 100 1.34 -19.52 -21.08
N ILE A 101 0.76 -19.11 -19.95
CA ILE A 101 1.48 -18.90 -18.69
C ILE A 101 0.77 -19.70 -17.59
N PRO A 102 1.40 -20.77 -17.05
CA PRO A 102 0.79 -21.56 -15.98
C PRO A 102 0.59 -20.72 -14.72
N GLY A 103 -0.61 -20.74 -14.15
CA GLY A 103 -0.96 -20.00 -12.95
C GLY A 103 -0.08 -20.37 -11.75
N GLN A 104 0.29 -21.66 -11.63
CA GLN A 104 1.19 -22.11 -10.56
C GLN A 104 2.57 -21.46 -10.63
N GLU A 105 3.15 -21.26 -11.83
CA GLU A 105 4.46 -20.60 -11.95
C GLU A 105 4.39 -19.12 -11.55
N VAL A 106 3.25 -18.48 -11.77
CA VAL A 106 3.01 -17.10 -11.32
C VAL A 106 2.91 -17.03 -9.79
N LEU A 107 2.23 -18.00 -9.17
CA LEU A 107 2.20 -18.11 -7.71
C LEU A 107 3.60 -18.40 -7.12
N ASP A 108 4.40 -19.22 -7.80
CA ASP A 108 5.77 -19.49 -7.35
C ASP A 108 6.66 -18.23 -7.36
N CYS A 109 6.35 -17.23 -8.19
CA CYS A 109 7.03 -15.94 -8.19
C CYS A 109 6.77 -15.11 -6.91
N LEU A 110 5.76 -15.45 -6.13
CA LEU A 110 5.45 -14.76 -4.86
C LEU A 110 6.37 -15.15 -3.71
N LYS A 111 7.23 -16.16 -3.91
CA LYS A 111 8.28 -16.51 -2.94
C LYS A 111 9.30 -15.37 -2.89
N THR A 112 9.17 -14.55 -1.86
CA THR A 112 9.98 -13.34 -1.64
C THR A 112 10.82 -13.47 -0.37
N GLU A 113 11.93 -12.73 -0.30
CA GLU A 113 12.84 -12.72 0.84
C GLU A 113 12.62 -11.48 1.69
N ILE A 114 12.67 -11.64 3.01
CA ILE A 114 12.61 -10.52 3.96
C ILE A 114 13.86 -9.65 3.79
N ARG A 115 13.68 -8.33 3.84
CA ARG A 115 14.75 -7.34 3.89
C ARG A 115 15.14 -7.10 5.36
N PRO A 116 16.30 -7.57 5.86
CA PRO A 116 16.66 -7.46 7.28
C PRO A 116 16.66 -6.02 7.78
N PHE A 117 17.15 -5.07 6.98
CA PHE A 117 17.20 -3.65 7.36
C PHE A 117 15.80 -3.01 7.50
N MET A 118 14.79 -3.48 6.74
CA MET A 118 13.40 -3.06 6.94
C MET A 118 12.84 -3.58 8.26
N ILE A 119 13.19 -4.81 8.63
CA ILE A 119 12.83 -5.38 9.94
C ILE A 119 13.46 -4.57 11.08
N ASP A 120 14.71 -4.16 10.94
CA ASP A 120 15.39 -3.33 11.94
C ASP A 120 14.76 -1.95 12.06
N ALA A 121 14.35 -1.35 10.94
CA ALA A 121 13.58 -0.10 10.94
C ALA A 121 12.24 -0.28 11.67
N VAL A 122 11.46 -1.34 11.36
CA VAL A 122 10.18 -1.60 12.05
C VAL A 122 10.40 -1.78 13.55
N ARG A 123 11.45 -2.50 13.98
CA ARG A 123 11.79 -2.66 15.41
C ARG A 123 12.04 -1.32 16.10
N LYS A 124 12.72 -0.38 15.45
CA LYS A 124 12.93 0.98 15.97
C LYS A 124 11.63 1.77 16.02
N ILE A 125 10.87 1.79 14.92
CA ILE A 125 9.62 2.55 14.78
C ILE A 125 8.61 2.17 15.86
N ARG A 126 8.39 0.88 16.10
CA ARG A 126 7.43 0.38 17.09
C ARG A 126 7.71 0.79 18.53
N THR A 127 8.87 1.34 18.82
CA THR A 127 9.19 1.86 20.19
C THR A 127 8.53 3.21 20.45
N SER A 128 8.11 3.93 19.41
CA SER A 128 7.60 5.30 19.52
C SER A 128 6.31 5.55 18.75
N PHE A 129 5.99 4.69 17.78
CA PHE A 129 4.82 4.78 16.92
C PHE A 129 4.06 3.47 16.91
N ARG A 130 2.76 3.54 16.73
CA ARG A 130 1.94 2.36 16.44
C ARG A 130 2.27 1.84 15.05
N THR A 131 2.18 0.54 14.84
CA THR A 131 2.57 -0.08 13.56
C THR A 131 1.49 -1.02 13.05
N ALA A 132 1.18 -0.93 11.75
CA ALA A 132 0.33 -1.89 11.08
C ALA A 132 0.97 -2.43 9.81
N MET A 133 0.65 -3.67 9.49
CA MET A 133 0.93 -4.28 8.20
C MET A 133 -0.38 -4.43 7.41
N LEU A 134 -0.39 -3.92 6.18
CA LEU A 134 -1.53 -3.93 5.26
C LEU A 134 -1.15 -4.73 4.01
N THR A 135 -1.58 -5.98 3.92
CA THR A 135 -1.17 -6.85 2.82
C THR A 135 -2.35 -7.41 2.04
N ASN A 136 -2.26 -7.31 0.71
CA ASN A 136 -3.07 -8.13 -0.16
C ASN A 136 -2.43 -9.51 -0.20
N ASN A 137 -3.06 -10.47 0.46
CA ASN A 137 -2.59 -11.83 0.55
C ASN A 137 -3.72 -12.82 0.20
N PHE A 138 -3.39 -14.08 0.16
CA PHE A 138 -4.32 -15.18 -0.04
C PHE A 138 -4.16 -16.20 1.09
N SER A 139 -5.22 -16.92 1.38
CA SER A 139 -5.16 -18.07 2.27
C SER A 139 -4.63 -19.30 1.51
N ALA A 140 -3.36 -19.27 1.13
CA ALA A 140 -2.70 -20.52 0.82
C ALA A 140 -2.49 -21.23 2.16
N GLY A 141 -3.14 -22.38 2.35
CA GLY A 141 -2.90 -23.21 3.53
C GLY A 141 -1.39 -23.38 3.73
N ASP A 142 -0.93 -23.27 4.98
CA ASP A 142 0.44 -23.43 5.44
C ASP A 142 1.49 -23.05 4.38
N ASP A 143 1.72 -21.75 4.22
CA ASP A 143 2.81 -21.21 3.38
C ASP A 143 4.14 -21.88 3.82
N PRO A 144 4.82 -22.65 2.95
CA PRO A 144 6.10 -23.28 3.29
C PRO A 144 7.20 -22.28 3.70
N GLY A 145 6.98 -20.97 3.46
CA GLY A 145 7.83 -19.86 3.91
C GLY A 145 7.36 -19.21 5.23
N SER A 146 6.32 -19.70 5.88
CA SER A 146 5.67 -19.03 7.02
C SER A 146 6.58 -18.82 8.25
N GLY A 147 7.64 -19.61 8.41
CA GLY A 147 8.55 -19.50 9.55
C GLY A 147 9.22 -18.11 9.65
N SER A 148 9.87 -17.65 8.59
CA SER A 148 10.56 -16.34 8.58
C SER A 148 9.57 -15.16 8.49
N HIS A 149 8.47 -15.34 7.80
CA HIS A 149 7.42 -14.30 7.68
C HIS A 149 6.62 -14.16 8.99
N GLY A 150 6.43 -15.25 9.76
CA GLY A 150 5.76 -15.21 11.06
C GLY A 150 6.45 -14.29 12.05
N ASP A 151 7.77 -14.37 12.14
CA ASP A 151 8.58 -13.52 13.03
C ASP A 151 8.50 -12.03 12.61
N ALA A 152 8.50 -11.75 11.31
CA ALA A 152 8.33 -10.39 10.80
C ALA A 152 6.93 -9.84 11.12
N LYS A 153 5.88 -10.65 10.92
CA LYS A 153 4.49 -10.29 11.23
C LYS A 153 4.31 -9.96 12.72
N ALA A 154 4.96 -10.69 13.62
CA ALA A 154 4.88 -10.47 15.06
C ALA A 154 5.43 -9.09 15.52
N LEU A 155 6.10 -8.34 14.66
CA LEU A 155 6.58 -6.99 14.97
C LEU A 155 5.48 -5.94 14.87
N PHE A 156 4.39 -6.22 14.16
CA PHE A 156 3.31 -5.27 13.96
C PHE A 156 2.22 -5.42 15.01
N GLU A 157 1.70 -4.30 15.47
CA GLU A 157 0.60 -4.26 16.44
C GLU A 157 -0.72 -4.72 15.81
N VAL A 158 -0.94 -4.33 14.55
CA VAL A 158 -2.12 -4.66 13.76
C VAL A 158 -1.69 -5.26 12.42
N ILE A 159 -2.40 -6.28 11.98
CA ILE A 159 -2.22 -6.90 10.67
C ILE A 159 -3.56 -6.96 9.96
N ILE A 160 -3.68 -6.31 8.81
CA ILE A 160 -4.84 -6.37 7.93
C ILE A 160 -4.48 -7.20 6.71
N GLU A 161 -5.08 -8.36 6.60
CA GLU A 161 -4.90 -9.32 5.50
C GLU A 161 -6.17 -9.36 4.64
N SER A 162 -6.05 -9.18 3.32
CA SER A 162 -7.21 -9.11 2.43
C SER A 162 -8.05 -10.40 2.45
N SER A 163 -7.39 -11.55 2.54
CA SER A 163 -8.06 -12.86 2.62
C SER A 163 -8.92 -13.03 3.87
N LYS A 164 -8.63 -12.31 4.96
CA LYS A 164 -9.41 -12.34 6.20
C LYS A 164 -10.44 -11.21 6.25
N ALA A 165 -10.08 -10.05 5.67
CA ALA A 165 -10.92 -8.86 5.67
C ALA A 165 -12.07 -8.93 4.64
N GLY A 166 -11.96 -9.78 3.60
CA GLY A 166 -12.89 -9.84 2.48
C GLY A 166 -12.88 -8.60 1.57
N VAL A 167 -11.95 -7.69 1.82
CA VAL A 167 -11.67 -6.49 1.02
C VAL A 167 -10.16 -6.34 0.87
N ARG A 168 -9.72 -5.62 -0.16
CA ARG A 168 -8.29 -5.48 -0.50
C ARG A 168 -7.93 -4.03 -0.83
N LYS A 169 -6.63 -3.71 -0.81
CA LYS A 169 -6.13 -2.48 -1.44
C LYS A 169 -6.44 -2.54 -2.95
N PRO A 170 -6.86 -1.47 -3.58
CA PRO A 170 -6.93 -0.07 -3.11
C PRO A 170 -8.29 0.38 -2.55
N THR A 171 -9.15 -0.53 -2.10
CA THR A 171 -10.46 -0.17 -1.54
C THR A 171 -10.28 0.66 -0.25
N PRO A 172 -10.91 1.86 -0.09
CA PRO A 172 -10.75 2.71 1.11
C PRO A 172 -11.02 1.99 2.42
N ARG A 173 -12.01 1.09 2.45
CA ARG A 173 -12.37 0.30 3.63
C ARG A 173 -11.19 -0.49 4.21
N PHE A 174 -10.24 -0.92 3.37
CA PHE A 174 -9.07 -1.67 3.81
C PHE A 174 -8.15 -0.84 4.72
N TYR A 175 -7.98 0.45 4.41
CA TYR A 175 -7.20 1.40 5.21
C TYR A 175 -7.95 1.85 6.46
N GLU A 176 -9.28 2.02 6.36
CA GLU A 176 -10.15 2.33 7.49
C GLU A 176 -10.02 1.28 8.58
N LEU A 177 -10.02 -0.01 8.23
CA LEU A 177 -9.85 -1.11 9.17
C LEU A 177 -8.54 -0.98 9.98
N ALA A 178 -7.45 -0.56 9.35
CA ALA A 178 -6.18 -0.36 10.06
C ALA A 178 -6.26 0.84 11.01
N CYS A 179 -6.84 1.96 10.57
CA CYS A 179 -7.03 3.15 11.40
C CYS A 179 -7.95 2.87 12.60
N GLU A 180 -9.05 2.15 12.39
CA GLU A 180 -9.97 1.74 13.45
C GLU A 180 -9.27 0.83 14.48
N ALA A 181 -8.52 -0.17 14.02
CA ALA A 181 -7.81 -1.11 14.90
C ALA A 181 -6.66 -0.44 15.68
N LEU A 182 -6.02 0.57 15.09
CA LEU A 182 -5.00 1.38 15.76
C LEU A 182 -5.57 2.55 16.54
N GLU A 183 -6.88 2.84 16.45
CA GLU A 183 -7.53 4.01 17.09
C GLU A 183 -6.86 5.35 16.72
N VAL A 184 -6.45 5.52 15.45
CA VAL A 184 -5.79 6.72 14.94
C VAL A 184 -6.56 7.34 13.77
N ALA A 185 -6.44 8.65 13.61
CA ALA A 185 -6.98 9.32 12.43
C ALA A 185 -6.09 9.04 11.19
N PRO A 186 -6.65 8.91 9.97
CA PRO A 186 -5.85 8.74 8.77
C PRO A 186 -4.78 9.82 8.59
N SER A 187 -5.06 11.07 8.95
CA SER A 187 -4.10 12.19 8.87
C SER A 187 -2.91 12.09 9.84
N ALA A 188 -2.99 11.20 10.83
CA ALA A 188 -1.90 10.87 11.75
C ALA A 188 -1.11 9.64 11.33
N CYS A 189 -1.36 9.10 10.13
CA CYS A 189 -0.70 7.92 9.58
C CYS A 189 0.28 8.29 8.45
N VAL A 190 1.39 7.56 8.39
CA VAL A 190 2.22 7.43 7.19
C VAL A 190 2.12 6.01 6.65
N PHE A 191 1.90 5.86 5.33
CA PHE A 191 1.74 4.58 4.67
C PHE A 191 2.79 4.37 3.58
N LEU A 192 3.51 3.24 3.63
CA LEU A 192 4.52 2.82 2.68
C LEU A 192 4.00 1.66 1.82
N ASP A 193 4.07 1.81 0.49
CA ASP A 193 3.64 0.78 -0.47
C ASP A 193 4.43 0.96 -1.78
N ASP A 194 4.74 -0.11 -2.51
CA ASP A 194 5.46 -0.06 -3.78
C ASP A 194 4.54 0.27 -4.96
N LEU A 195 3.22 0.09 -4.81
CA LEU A 195 2.22 0.32 -5.84
C LEU A 195 1.51 1.68 -5.67
N GLY A 196 1.71 2.57 -6.62
CA GLY A 196 1.07 3.90 -6.61
C GLY A 196 -0.46 3.86 -6.59
N ILE A 197 -1.07 2.80 -7.10
CA ILE A 197 -2.52 2.60 -7.05
C ILE A 197 -3.02 2.44 -5.61
N ASN A 198 -2.25 1.80 -4.74
CA ASN A 198 -2.56 1.61 -3.33
C ASN A 198 -2.38 2.91 -2.53
N LEU A 199 -1.39 3.73 -2.89
CA LEU A 199 -1.12 5.00 -2.21
C LEU A 199 -2.18 6.07 -2.49
N LYS A 200 -2.85 6.00 -3.64
CA LYS A 200 -3.83 7.01 -4.07
C LYS A 200 -5.01 7.15 -3.08
N PRO A 201 -5.74 6.09 -2.69
CA PRO A 201 -6.82 6.20 -1.72
C PRO A 201 -6.33 6.58 -0.33
N ALA A 202 -5.20 6.06 0.14
CA ALA A 202 -4.61 6.45 1.42
C ALA A 202 -4.35 7.96 1.49
N ARG A 203 -3.78 8.53 0.43
CA ARG A 203 -3.57 9.98 0.31
C ARG A 203 -4.89 10.76 0.29
N ALA A 204 -5.91 10.25 -0.40
CA ALA A 204 -7.24 10.88 -0.43
C ALA A 204 -7.91 10.91 0.95
N MET A 205 -7.59 9.94 1.82
CA MET A 205 -8.04 9.90 3.23
C MET A 205 -7.22 10.83 4.14
N GLY A 206 -6.15 11.47 3.63
CA GLY A 206 -5.31 12.39 4.39
C GLY A 206 -4.02 11.78 4.95
N MET A 207 -3.71 10.53 4.64
CA MET A 207 -2.44 9.91 5.07
C MET A 207 -1.24 10.54 4.37
N THR A 208 -0.11 10.65 5.06
CA THR A 208 1.19 10.83 4.41
C THR A 208 1.54 9.52 3.70
N THR A 209 2.02 9.57 2.45
CA THR A 209 2.31 8.36 1.68
C THR A 209 3.70 8.39 1.11
N ILE A 210 4.43 7.29 1.25
CA ILE A 210 5.79 7.09 0.72
C ILE A 210 5.74 5.94 -0.29
N LYS A 211 6.17 6.22 -1.54
CA LYS A 211 6.27 5.18 -2.56
C LYS A 211 7.62 4.47 -2.46
N VAL A 212 7.59 3.17 -2.21
CA VAL A 212 8.80 2.36 -2.11
C VAL A 212 9.21 1.87 -3.50
N VAL A 213 10.11 2.60 -4.14
CA VAL A 213 10.79 2.20 -5.38
C VAL A 213 12.17 1.64 -5.03
N ASP A 214 12.92 2.38 -4.23
CA ASP A 214 14.14 1.95 -3.55
C ASP A 214 13.87 1.98 -2.04
N PRO A 215 13.99 0.83 -1.34
CA PRO A 215 13.66 0.76 0.09
C PRO A 215 14.58 1.62 0.98
N HIS A 216 15.85 1.84 0.61
CA HIS A 216 16.75 2.71 1.38
C HIS A 216 16.37 4.18 1.25
N VAL A 217 15.99 4.60 0.04
CA VAL A 217 15.48 5.97 -0.20
C VAL A 217 14.17 6.19 0.55
N ALA A 218 13.28 5.19 0.54
CA ALA A 218 12.00 5.26 1.27
C ALA A 218 12.21 5.35 2.79
N LEU A 219 13.18 4.64 3.36
CA LEU A 219 13.54 4.78 4.77
C LEU A 219 14.12 6.15 5.10
N ALA A 220 14.95 6.73 4.22
CA ALA A 220 15.46 8.08 4.40
C ALA A 220 14.33 9.13 4.39
N GLU A 221 13.33 8.97 3.51
CA GLU A 221 12.13 9.81 3.51
C GLU A 221 11.31 9.63 4.79
N LEU A 222 11.12 8.38 5.22
CA LEU A 222 10.42 8.07 6.46
C LEU A 222 11.12 8.66 7.69
N SER A 223 12.47 8.61 7.74
CA SER A 223 13.27 9.27 8.79
C SER A 223 12.94 10.75 8.90
N GLN A 224 12.84 11.46 7.77
CA GLN A 224 12.49 12.88 7.75
C GLN A 224 11.06 13.12 8.24
N VAL A 225 10.11 12.25 7.87
CA VAL A 225 8.70 12.36 8.28
C VAL A 225 8.56 12.16 9.78
N LEU A 226 9.25 11.16 10.35
CA LEU A 226 9.14 10.78 11.75
C LEU A 226 10.09 11.57 12.67
N GLY A 227 11.11 12.21 12.10
CA GLY A 227 12.16 12.88 12.89
C GLY A 227 13.03 11.89 13.69
N MET A 228 13.24 10.67 13.15
CA MET A 228 14.08 9.64 13.77
C MET A 228 14.97 8.96 12.73
N ASP A 229 16.19 8.56 13.12
CA ASP A 229 17.14 7.85 12.26
C ASP A 229 16.93 6.33 12.34
N PHE A 230 17.17 5.63 11.22
CA PHE A 230 17.07 4.15 11.12
C PHE A 230 18.41 3.49 10.88
#